data_4dcc33ca263d9712c2b434efec101120
#
_entry.id   4dcc33ca263d9712c2b434efec101120
#
_cell.length_a   1.000
_cell.length_b   1.000
_cell.length_c   1.000
_cell.angle_alpha   90.00
_cell.angle_beta   90.00
_cell.angle_gamma   90.00
#
_symmetry.space_group_name_H-M   'P 1'
#
loop_
_entity.id
_entity.type
_entity.pdbx_description
1 polymer ?
#
loop_
_entity_poly.entity_id
_entity_poly.type
_entity_poly.pdbx_seq_one_letter_code
_entity_poly.pdbx_strand_id
1 'polypeptide(L)'
;MFTDWLTCACATHVIPEGEGVKRDLLDNGITKKPIKVLGYGNVRGIDLEKFKPVEEVLSQSQGQSQSQTFIAVGRLVGDKGINELVEAFVRLNAEHPETRLVLVGHEEKELDPLRPDTLELIAAHKGISAVGNQSDVRPWYAAADVAVLASYREGFPNVVIEAGAMGLPQIVTDINGANEIIIEGENGTIVPPRDVDALYMAMRRMVEDGAFRNRCASNARELIASRYEQGFVRRCLYEYYEEVVGALALA
;
A
#
# COMPACT_ATOMS: atom_id res chain seq x y z
N MET A 1 4.46 -21.91 1.26
CA MET A 1 3.95 -23.05 0.42
C MET A 1 3.53 -24.26 1.26
N PHE A 2 4.35 -24.88 2.13
CA PHE A 2 3.88 -26.01 2.95
C PHE A 2 2.81 -25.61 3.97
N THR A 3 2.99 -24.49 4.66
CA THR A 3 2.02 -23.92 5.61
C THR A 3 0.70 -23.57 4.94
N ASP A 4 0.75 -23.00 3.74
CA ASP A 4 -0.44 -22.63 2.97
C ASP A 4 -1.22 -23.86 2.52
N TRP A 5 -0.50 -24.90 2.07
CA TRP A 5 -1.08 -26.19 1.74
C TRP A 5 -1.78 -26.81 2.96
N LEU A 6 -1.10 -26.83 4.12
CA LEU A 6 -1.66 -27.38 5.35
C LEU A 6 -2.93 -26.61 5.78
N THR A 7 -2.86 -25.28 5.74
CA THR A 7 -4.01 -24.41 6.06
C THR A 7 -5.18 -24.70 5.12
N CYS A 8 -4.93 -24.72 3.81
CA CYS A 8 -5.96 -25.03 2.83
C CYS A 8 -6.48 -26.48 2.98
N ALA A 9 -5.62 -27.44 3.32
CA ALA A 9 -6.05 -28.84 3.52
C ALA A 9 -7.03 -28.96 4.70
N CYS A 10 -6.81 -28.23 5.79
CA CYS A 10 -7.66 -28.23 6.97
C CYS A 10 -8.92 -27.36 6.83
N ALA A 11 -8.96 -26.41 5.88
CA ALA A 11 -10.12 -25.55 5.66
C ALA A 11 -11.21 -26.27 4.85
N THR A 12 -12.47 -25.96 5.08
CA THR A 12 -13.59 -26.35 4.22
C THR A 12 -13.77 -25.39 3.05
N HIS A 13 -13.55 -24.10 3.29
CA HIS A 13 -13.64 -23.01 2.31
C HIS A 13 -12.40 -22.14 2.39
N VAL A 14 -11.98 -21.57 1.26
CA VAL A 14 -10.79 -20.72 1.17
C VAL A 14 -11.21 -19.35 0.63
N ILE A 15 -10.94 -18.31 1.41
CA ILE A 15 -11.21 -16.91 1.06
C ILE A 15 -9.86 -16.19 1.00
N PRO A 16 -9.26 -16.02 -0.18
CA PRO A 16 -8.03 -15.26 -0.33
C PRO A 16 -8.31 -13.77 -0.27
N GLU A 17 -7.31 -13.00 0.12
CA GLU A 17 -7.42 -11.54 0.25
C GLU A 17 -7.50 -10.79 -1.09
N GLY A 18 -7.18 -11.44 -2.21
CA GLY A 18 -7.24 -10.86 -3.55
C GLY A 18 -7.14 -11.90 -4.66
N GLU A 19 -7.37 -11.46 -5.90
CA GLU A 19 -7.29 -12.34 -7.08
C GLU A 19 -5.85 -12.79 -7.36
N GLY A 20 -4.83 -11.97 -7.02
CA GLY A 20 -3.42 -12.36 -7.11
C GLY A 20 -3.11 -13.53 -6.19
N VAL A 21 -3.50 -13.44 -4.92
CA VAL A 21 -3.32 -14.54 -3.95
C VAL A 21 -4.08 -15.80 -4.38
N LYS A 22 -5.29 -15.65 -4.92
CA LYS A 22 -6.05 -16.77 -5.48
C LYS A 22 -5.31 -17.45 -6.62
N ARG A 23 -4.76 -16.68 -7.57
CA ARG A 23 -3.95 -17.23 -8.66
C ARG A 23 -2.75 -18.00 -8.13
N ASP A 24 -1.99 -17.41 -7.18
CA ASP A 24 -0.84 -18.07 -6.56
C ASP A 24 -1.19 -19.43 -5.93
N LEU A 25 -2.32 -19.51 -5.23
CA LEU A 25 -2.78 -20.76 -4.61
C LEU A 25 -3.13 -21.82 -5.65
N LEU A 26 -3.74 -21.42 -6.76
CA LEU A 26 -4.15 -22.34 -7.82
C LEU A 26 -2.96 -22.76 -8.69
N ASP A 27 -2.15 -21.84 -9.16
CA ASP A 27 -1.03 -22.06 -10.07
C ASP A 27 0.08 -22.92 -9.43
N ASN A 28 0.27 -22.74 -8.12
CA ASN A 28 1.20 -23.59 -7.36
C ASN A 28 0.57 -24.89 -6.84
N GLY A 29 -0.67 -25.20 -7.21
CA GLY A 29 -1.36 -26.43 -6.82
C GLY A 29 -1.56 -26.58 -5.31
N ILE A 30 -1.62 -25.48 -4.57
CA ILE A 30 -1.74 -25.47 -3.10
C ILE A 30 -3.09 -26.03 -2.67
N THR A 31 -4.14 -25.75 -3.42
CA THR A 31 -5.47 -26.30 -3.15
C THR A 31 -6.28 -26.51 -4.43
N LYS A 32 -7.20 -27.49 -4.38
CA LYS A 32 -8.22 -27.72 -5.40
C LYS A 32 -9.63 -27.40 -4.88
N LYS A 33 -9.72 -26.90 -3.64
CA LYS A 33 -11.00 -26.53 -3.04
C LYS A 33 -11.56 -25.28 -3.71
N PRO A 34 -12.88 -25.06 -3.61
CA PRO A 34 -13.47 -23.80 -4.07
C PRO A 34 -12.81 -22.61 -3.39
N ILE A 35 -12.37 -21.64 -4.20
CA ILE A 35 -11.77 -20.40 -3.73
C ILE A 35 -12.64 -19.23 -4.23
N LYS A 36 -13.05 -18.36 -3.31
CA LYS A 36 -13.85 -17.17 -3.63
C LYS A 36 -13.21 -15.93 -3.03
N VAL A 37 -12.83 -14.97 -3.88
CA VAL A 37 -12.50 -13.62 -3.44
C VAL A 37 -13.82 -12.88 -3.17
N LEU A 38 -13.93 -12.21 -2.05
CA LEU A 38 -15.13 -11.49 -1.66
C LEU A 38 -15.01 -10.00 -2.00
N GLY A 39 -16.02 -9.46 -2.66
CA GLY A 39 -16.00 -8.08 -3.13
C GLY A 39 -14.79 -7.81 -4.02
N TYR A 40 -13.99 -6.83 -3.61
CA TYR A 40 -12.74 -6.45 -4.27
C TYR A 40 -11.48 -7.00 -3.56
N GLY A 41 -11.64 -8.03 -2.73
CA GLY A 41 -10.59 -8.51 -1.83
C GLY A 41 -10.55 -7.74 -0.50
N ASN A 42 -9.50 -7.99 0.27
CA ASN A 42 -9.32 -7.45 1.63
C ASN A 42 -10.46 -7.82 2.60
N VAL A 43 -10.23 -8.83 3.44
CA VAL A 43 -11.25 -9.30 4.40
C VAL A 43 -11.42 -8.40 5.63
N ARG A 44 -10.57 -7.40 5.81
CA ARG A 44 -10.58 -6.49 6.96
C ARG A 44 -11.43 -5.25 6.72
N GLY A 45 -11.35 -4.68 5.53
CA GLY A 45 -11.91 -3.35 5.22
C GLY A 45 -11.21 -2.22 5.98
N ILE A 46 -11.63 -0.98 5.69
CA ILE A 46 -11.11 0.24 6.30
C ILE A 46 -12.23 1.02 6.99
N ASP A 47 -11.95 1.54 8.17
CA ASP A 47 -12.82 2.49 8.88
C ASP A 47 -12.56 3.90 8.34
N LEU A 48 -13.47 4.40 7.52
CA LEU A 48 -13.35 5.71 6.85
C LEU A 48 -13.55 6.90 7.81
N GLU A 49 -14.15 6.68 8.98
CA GLU A 49 -14.24 7.73 10.01
C GLU A 49 -12.92 7.87 10.77
N LYS A 50 -12.23 6.75 10.96
CA LYS A 50 -10.91 6.72 11.56
C LYS A 50 -9.84 7.25 10.60
N PHE A 51 -9.88 6.82 9.33
CA PHE A 51 -8.95 7.24 8.28
C PHE A 51 -9.64 8.27 7.39
N LYS A 52 -9.62 9.52 7.83
CA LYS A 52 -10.16 10.65 7.06
C LYS A 52 -9.16 11.80 7.02
N PRO A 53 -9.05 12.50 5.89
CA PRO A 53 -8.27 13.72 5.78
C PRO A 53 -8.73 14.73 6.83
N VAL A 54 -7.79 15.43 7.47
CA VAL A 54 -8.09 16.52 8.39
C VAL A 54 -8.24 17.79 7.57
N GLU A 55 -9.40 18.45 7.65
CA GLU A 55 -9.71 19.64 6.83
C GLU A 55 -8.69 20.78 6.99
N GLU A 56 -8.13 20.96 8.19
CA GLU A 56 -7.08 21.95 8.44
C GLU A 56 -5.78 21.68 7.65
N VAL A 57 -5.45 20.42 7.41
CA VAL A 57 -4.24 20.03 6.65
C VAL A 57 -4.50 20.21 5.15
N LEU A 58 -5.71 19.91 4.67
CA LEU A 58 -6.10 20.14 3.27
C LEU A 58 -6.03 21.63 2.89
N SER A 59 -6.36 22.52 3.80
CA SER A 59 -6.27 23.99 3.55
C SER A 59 -4.83 24.49 3.49
N GLN A 60 -3.90 23.84 4.16
CA GLN A 60 -2.46 24.20 4.14
C GLN A 60 -1.73 23.60 2.95
N SER A 61 -2.10 22.40 2.47
CA SER A 61 -1.51 21.78 1.28
C SER A 61 -1.98 22.40 -0.04
N GLN A 62 -3.14 23.09 -0.06
CA GLN A 62 -3.59 23.86 -1.22
C GLN A 62 -2.89 25.22 -1.38
N GLY A 63 -2.14 25.67 -0.37
CA GLY A 63 -1.35 26.91 -0.38
C GLY A 63 0.12 26.63 -0.68
N GLN A 64 0.51 26.60 -1.96
CA GLN A 64 1.87 26.87 -2.48
C GLN A 64 3.08 26.39 -1.64
N SER A 65 3.02 25.25 -0.93
CA SER A 65 4.24 24.61 -0.49
C SER A 65 4.90 23.96 -1.72
N GLN A 66 6.03 24.48 -2.14
CA GLN A 66 6.86 23.87 -3.20
C GLN A 66 7.45 22.52 -2.78
N SER A 67 7.29 22.16 -1.51
CA SER A 67 7.83 20.94 -0.92
C SER A 67 6.81 19.80 -1.04
N GLN A 68 7.20 18.70 -1.69
CA GLN A 68 6.42 17.46 -1.67
C GLN A 68 7.02 16.45 -0.70
N THR A 69 6.16 15.91 0.15
CA THR A 69 6.52 14.87 1.14
C THR A 69 6.02 13.51 0.67
N PHE A 70 6.96 12.61 0.41
CA PHE A 70 6.69 11.19 0.19
C PHE A 70 6.68 10.45 1.52
N ILE A 71 5.78 9.48 1.66
CA ILE A 71 5.69 8.65 2.86
C ILE A 71 5.69 7.17 2.50
N ALA A 72 6.49 6.39 3.22
CA ALA A 72 6.41 4.93 3.21
C ALA A 72 6.15 4.42 4.64
N VAL A 73 5.16 3.54 4.78
CA VAL A 73 4.74 2.97 6.07
C VAL A 73 4.91 1.46 6.05
N GLY A 74 5.67 0.92 6.98
CA GLY A 74 5.93 -0.51 7.10
C GLY A 74 7.25 -0.81 7.78
N ARG A 75 7.59 -2.09 7.90
CA ARG A 75 8.92 -2.49 8.38
C ARG A 75 10.01 -1.97 7.45
N LEU A 76 11.10 -1.48 8.00
CA LEU A 76 12.23 -1.01 7.21
C LEU A 76 13.19 -2.20 6.96
N VAL A 77 12.87 -2.96 5.92
CA VAL A 77 13.56 -4.19 5.52
C VAL A 77 13.73 -4.25 4.00
N GLY A 78 14.59 -5.15 3.50
CA GLY A 78 14.93 -5.28 2.10
C GLY A 78 13.72 -5.62 1.22
N ASP A 79 12.89 -6.60 1.62
CA ASP A 79 11.72 -7.03 0.84
C ASP A 79 10.58 -5.98 0.75
N LYS A 80 10.66 -4.93 1.56
CA LYS A 80 9.80 -3.75 1.44
C LYS A 80 10.32 -2.71 0.44
N GLY A 81 11.45 -3.00 -0.24
CA GLY A 81 12.01 -2.13 -1.27
C GLY A 81 12.52 -0.79 -0.75
N ILE A 82 12.84 -0.72 0.56
CA ILE A 82 13.32 0.51 1.18
C ILE A 82 14.68 0.92 0.59
N ASN A 83 15.52 -0.04 0.21
CA ASN A 83 16.79 0.25 -0.43
C ASN A 83 16.58 1.01 -1.76
N GLU A 84 15.69 0.53 -2.60
CA GLU A 84 15.37 1.12 -3.90
C GLU A 84 14.66 2.48 -3.72
N LEU A 85 13.77 2.58 -2.73
CA LEU A 85 13.06 3.82 -2.43
C LEU A 85 14.02 4.93 -1.99
N VAL A 86 14.96 4.63 -1.10
CA VAL A 86 15.97 5.59 -0.62
C VAL A 86 16.87 6.02 -1.77
N GLU A 87 17.35 5.08 -2.60
CA GLU A 87 18.18 5.38 -3.77
C GLU A 87 17.44 6.27 -4.80
N ALA A 88 16.20 5.93 -5.13
CA ALA A 88 15.37 6.73 -6.03
C ALA A 88 15.09 8.14 -5.46
N PHE A 89 14.81 8.22 -4.16
CA PHE A 89 14.57 9.51 -3.50
C PHE A 89 15.81 10.40 -3.45
N VAL A 90 16.99 9.86 -3.18
CA VAL A 90 18.23 10.65 -3.17
C VAL A 90 18.50 11.25 -4.54
N ARG A 91 18.26 10.51 -5.62
CA ARG A 91 18.34 11.04 -7.00
C ARG A 91 17.32 12.15 -7.23
N LEU A 92 16.06 11.95 -6.82
CA LEU A 92 15.02 12.97 -6.93
C LEU A 92 15.38 14.23 -6.15
N ASN A 93 15.82 14.08 -4.89
CA ASN A 93 16.12 15.21 -4.02
C ASN A 93 17.33 16.04 -4.49
N ALA A 94 18.24 15.45 -5.27
CA ALA A 94 19.32 16.19 -5.92
C ALA A 94 18.80 17.18 -6.98
N GLU A 95 17.70 16.85 -7.66
CA GLU A 95 17.05 17.71 -8.66
C GLU A 95 15.98 18.62 -8.02
N HIS A 96 15.32 18.14 -6.97
CA HIS A 96 14.21 18.78 -6.23
C HIS A 96 14.52 18.85 -4.73
N PRO A 97 15.43 19.75 -4.28
CA PRO A 97 15.93 19.79 -2.89
C PRO A 97 14.86 20.08 -1.83
N GLU A 98 13.72 20.61 -2.24
CA GLU A 98 12.56 20.87 -1.40
C GLU A 98 11.80 19.60 -1.00
N THR A 99 11.97 18.49 -1.73
CA THR A 99 11.26 17.23 -1.45
C THR A 99 11.70 16.57 -0.13
N ARG A 100 10.82 15.78 0.47
CA ARG A 100 11.05 15.05 1.72
C ARG A 100 10.60 13.61 1.57
N LEU A 101 11.28 12.69 2.30
CA LEU A 101 10.88 11.29 2.45
C LEU A 101 10.72 10.99 3.94
N VAL A 102 9.55 10.52 4.32
CA VAL A 102 9.24 10.07 5.68
C VAL A 102 9.09 8.54 5.65
N LEU A 103 9.90 7.86 6.46
CA LEU A 103 9.87 6.42 6.66
C LEU A 103 9.27 6.13 8.04
N VAL A 104 8.10 5.50 8.07
CA VAL A 104 7.37 5.16 9.30
C VAL A 104 7.42 3.67 9.52
N GLY A 105 8.10 3.24 10.55
CA GLY A 105 8.23 1.84 10.93
C GLY A 105 9.57 1.54 11.60
N HIS A 106 9.73 0.32 12.05
CA HIS A 106 10.97 -0.09 12.70
C HIS A 106 11.91 -0.80 11.72
N GLU A 107 13.19 -0.61 11.95
CA GLU A 107 14.25 -1.38 11.33
C GLU A 107 14.30 -2.78 11.94
N GLU A 108 14.40 -3.81 11.11
CA GLU A 108 14.59 -5.19 11.54
C GLU A 108 15.98 -5.67 11.13
N LYS A 109 16.82 -5.91 12.13
CA LYS A 109 18.27 -6.20 11.92
C LYS A 109 18.58 -7.67 11.64
N GLU A 110 17.70 -8.57 12.00
CA GLU A 110 17.95 -10.01 11.96
C GLU A 110 17.41 -10.69 10.71
N LEU A 111 16.21 -10.28 10.28
CA LEU A 111 15.54 -10.86 9.13
C LEU A 111 15.46 -9.82 8.00
N ASP A 112 16.23 -10.00 6.94
CA ASP A 112 16.24 -9.14 5.76
C ASP A 112 16.63 -7.66 6.05
N PRO A 113 17.80 -7.39 6.67
CA PRO A 113 18.23 -6.04 7.02
C PRO A 113 18.43 -5.16 5.78
N LEU A 114 18.30 -3.84 5.96
CA LEU A 114 18.67 -2.88 4.94
C LEU A 114 20.18 -2.93 4.65
N ARG A 115 20.56 -2.54 3.43
CA ARG A 115 21.96 -2.40 3.05
C ARG A 115 22.67 -1.34 3.91
N PRO A 116 23.95 -1.52 4.26
CA PRO A 116 24.71 -0.54 5.06
C PRO A 116 24.71 0.87 4.45
N ASP A 117 24.88 0.97 3.13
CA ASP A 117 24.82 2.24 2.40
C ASP A 117 23.47 2.93 2.49
N THR A 118 22.38 2.17 2.46
CA THR A 118 21.03 2.68 2.67
C THR A 118 20.85 3.24 4.08
N LEU A 119 21.35 2.54 5.10
CA LEU A 119 21.31 3.02 6.49
C LEU A 119 22.10 4.30 6.68
N GLU A 120 23.29 4.41 6.06
CA GLU A 120 24.09 5.63 6.06
C GLU A 120 23.34 6.80 5.41
N LEU A 121 22.68 6.56 4.26
CA LEU A 121 21.86 7.57 3.59
C LEU A 121 20.69 8.02 4.46
N ILE A 122 19.96 7.09 5.08
CA ILE A 122 18.84 7.42 5.97
C ILE A 122 19.33 8.29 7.15
N ALA A 123 20.49 7.99 7.71
CA ALA A 123 21.04 8.71 8.86
C ALA A 123 21.59 10.10 8.50
N ALA A 124 22.20 10.26 7.31
CA ALA A 124 22.93 11.45 6.93
C ALA A 124 22.13 12.43 6.04
N HIS A 125 21.16 11.94 5.29
CA HIS A 125 20.48 12.74 4.27
C HIS A 125 19.38 13.62 4.87
N LYS A 126 19.54 14.95 4.76
CA LYS A 126 18.63 15.95 5.38
C LYS A 126 17.17 15.89 4.87
N GLY A 127 16.95 15.32 3.69
CA GLY A 127 15.63 15.15 3.08
C GLY A 127 14.91 13.89 3.57
N ILE A 128 15.58 12.99 4.32
CA ILE A 128 15.00 11.73 4.79
C ILE A 128 14.79 11.77 6.30
N SER A 129 13.63 11.32 6.76
CA SER A 129 13.28 11.20 8.17
C SER A 129 12.73 9.82 8.47
N ALA A 130 13.49 9.00 9.21
CA ALA A 130 13.01 7.73 9.75
C ALA A 130 12.47 7.98 11.17
N VAL A 131 11.15 7.87 11.35
CA VAL A 131 10.46 8.26 12.59
C VAL A 131 10.17 7.08 13.52
N GLY A 132 10.66 5.89 13.18
CA GLY A 132 10.46 4.68 13.94
C GLY A 132 9.01 4.18 13.91
N ASN A 133 8.70 3.26 14.82
CA ASN A 133 7.35 2.69 14.92
C ASN A 133 6.39 3.70 15.55
N GLN A 134 5.25 3.90 14.91
CA GLN A 134 4.20 4.82 15.37
C GLN A 134 2.94 4.04 15.73
N SER A 135 2.34 4.35 16.87
CA SER A 135 1.06 3.77 17.31
C SER A 135 -0.14 4.29 16.48
N ASP A 136 0.01 5.49 15.92
CA ASP A 136 -0.95 6.12 15.03
C ASP A 136 -0.22 6.69 13.80
N VAL A 137 -0.53 6.15 12.63
CA VAL A 137 0.10 6.57 11.36
C VAL A 137 -0.67 7.69 10.66
N ARG A 138 -1.90 8.00 11.10
CA ARG A 138 -2.77 8.99 10.45
C ARG A 138 -2.18 10.40 10.41
N PRO A 139 -1.55 10.93 11.48
CA PRO A 139 -0.90 12.24 11.41
C PRO A 139 0.22 12.31 10.36
N TRP A 140 0.91 11.19 10.15
CA TRP A 140 1.98 11.09 9.16
C TRP A 140 1.42 11.06 7.73
N TYR A 141 0.35 10.29 7.48
CA TYR A 141 -0.36 10.36 6.20
C TYR A 141 -0.92 11.76 5.94
N ALA A 142 -1.51 12.40 6.95
CA ALA A 142 -2.07 13.75 6.80
C ALA A 142 -1.01 14.81 6.45
N ALA A 143 0.25 14.61 6.85
CA ALA A 143 1.36 15.51 6.56
C ALA A 143 2.11 15.17 5.26
N ALA A 144 1.69 14.13 4.53
CA ALA A 144 2.30 13.68 3.29
C ALA A 144 1.48 14.10 2.07
N ASP A 145 2.14 14.14 0.91
CA ASP A 145 1.53 14.46 -0.39
C ASP A 145 1.41 13.23 -1.29
N VAL A 146 2.28 12.24 -1.13
CA VAL A 146 2.32 11.01 -1.95
C VAL A 146 2.71 9.83 -1.06
N ALA A 147 1.97 8.74 -1.10
CA ALA A 147 2.37 7.50 -0.45
C ALA A 147 3.11 6.57 -1.42
N VAL A 148 4.10 5.83 -0.92
CA VAL A 148 4.91 4.90 -1.72
C VAL A 148 4.94 3.53 -1.07
N LEU A 149 4.63 2.50 -1.86
CA LEU A 149 4.85 1.10 -1.53
C LEU A 149 5.80 0.48 -2.54
N ALA A 150 7.06 0.28 -2.17
CA ALA A 150 8.10 -0.29 -3.03
C ALA A 150 8.32 -1.80 -2.83
N SER A 151 7.43 -2.47 -2.10
CA SER A 151 7.56 -3.88 -1.69
C SER A 151 7.76 -4.83 -2.88
N TYR A 152 8.47 -5.92 -2.64
CA TYR A 152 8.66 -6.99 -3.63
C TYR A 152 7.52 -8.01 -3.62
N ARG A 153 6.78 -8.07 -2.53
CA ARG A 153 5.65 -8.99 -2.35
C ARG A 153 4.75 -8.52 -1.21
N GLU A 154 3.45 -8.68 -1.40
CA GLU A 154 2.42 -8.53 -0.38
C GLU A 154 1.32 -9.57 -0.62
N GLY A 155 0.50 -9.84 0.40
CA GLY A 155 -0.79 -10.49 0.19
C GLY A 155 -1.81 -9.46 -0.29
N PHE A 156 -2.17 -8.53 0.60
CA PHE A 156 -3.03 -7.38 0.29
C PHE A 156 -2.63 -6.22 1.21
N PRO A 157 -1.94 -5.17 0.70
CA PRO A 157 -1.29 -4.19 1.54
C PRO A 157 -2.28 -3.18 2.15
N ASN A 158 -2.58 -3.31 3.45
CA ASN A 158 -3.47 -2.40 4.15
C ASN A 158 -2.97 -0.94 4.13
N VAL A 159 -1.66 -0.72 4.11
CA VAL A 159 -1.06 0.63 4.05
C VAL A 159 -1.45 1.39 2.78
N VAL A 160 -1.71 0.69 1.66
CA VAL A 160 -2.22 1.28 0.41
C VAL A 160 -3.67 1.71 0.59
N ILE A 161 -4.49 0.88 1.25
CA ILE A 161 -5.89 1.23 1.56
C ILE A 161 -5.93 2.40 2.55
N GLU A 162 -5.08 2.39 3.58
CA GLU A 162 -5.00 3.46 4.58
C GLU A 162 -4.61 4.80 3.94
N ALA A 163 -3.55 4.81 3.13
CA ALA A 163 -3.09 6.01 2.43
C ALA A 163 -4.15 6.55 1.46
N GLY A 164 -4.81 5.67 0.69
CA GLY A 164 -5.88 6.06 -0.22
C GLY A 164 -7.12 6.59 0.52
N ALA A 165 -7.49 6.00 1.68
CA ALA A 165 -8.55 6.51 2.54
C ALA A 165 -8.24 7.92 3.07
N MET A 166 -6.96 8.23 3.30
CA MET A 166 -6.49 9.58 3.66
C MET A 166 -6.40 10.54 2.47
N GLY A 167 -6.74 10.08 1.25
CA GLY A 167 -6.77 10.92 0.03
C GLY A 167 -5.40 11.06 -0.66
N LEU A 168 -4.42 10.24 -0.33
CA LEU A 168 -3.09 10.32 -0.93
C LEU A 168 -3.04 9.61 -2.29
N PRO A 169 -2.49 10.26 -3.32
CA PRO A 169 -2.06 9.58 -4.54
C PRO A 169 -0.90 8.66 -4.22
N GLN A 170 -0.77 7.56 -4.96
CA GLN A 170 0.17 6.52 -4.57
C GLN A 170 1.08 6.06 -5.71
N ILE A 171 2.29 5.66 -5.34
CA ILE A 171 3.21 4.91 -6.18
C ILE A 171 3.32 3.52 -5.57
N VAL A 172 2.97 2.48 -6.32
CA VAL A 172 3.06 1.10 -5.82
C VAL A 172 3.82 0.23 -6.81
N THR A 173 4.46 -0.80 -6.31
CA THR A 173 5.03 -1.85 -7.16
C THR A 173 3.96 -2.77 -7.71
N ASP A 174 4.20 -3.34 -8.91
CA ASP A 174 3.33 -4.32 -9.58
C ASP A 174 3.42 -5.68 -8.87
N ILE A 175 2.68 -5.80 -7.78
CA ILE A 175 2.62 -6.99 -6.93
C ILE A 175 1.18 -7.25 -6.49
N ASN A 176 0.90 -8.48 -6.06
CA ASN A 176 -0.43 -8.89 -5.60
C ASN A 176 -1.00 -7.90 -4.58
N GLY A 177 -2.28 -7.64 -4.69
CA GLY A 177 -3.03 -6.72 -3.86
C GLY A 177 -2.74 -5.25 -4.19
N ALA A 178 -1.49 -4.82 -4.34
CA ALA A 178 -1.16 -3.43 -4.65
C ALA A 178 -1.72 -3.01 -6.03
N ASN A 179 -1.49 -3.84 -7.05
CA ASN A 179 -2.01 -3.66 -8.41
C ASN A 179 -3.53 -3.93 -8.56
N GLU A 180 -4.17 -4.45 -7.51
CA GLU A 180 -5.63 -4.61 -7.44
C GLU A 180 -6.30 -3.38 -6.80
N ILE A 181 -5.57 -2.66 -5.93
CA ILE A 181 -6.05 -1.44 -5.25
C ILE A 181 -5.82 -0.20 -6.12
N ILE A 182 -4.64 -0.11 -6.75
CA ILE A 182 -4.28 1.04 -7.59
C ILE A 182 -4.73 0.81 -9.03
N ILE A 183 -5.40 1.80 -9.59
CA ILE A 183 -5.73 1.90 -11.01
C ILE A 183 -4.78 2.93 -11.61
N GLU A 184 -3.95 2.47 -12.56
CA GLU A 184 -2.93 3.32 -13.22
C GLU A 184 -3.53 4.63 -13.74
N GLY A 185 -2.99 5.75 -13.30
CA GLY A 185 -3.39 7.09 -13.71
C GLY A 185 -4.68 7.63 -13.09
N GLU A 186 -5.42 6.83 -12.30
CA GLU A 186 -6.64 7.27 -11.61
C GLU A 186 -6.39 7.64 -10.15
N ASN A 187 -5.82 6.73 -9.35
CA ASN A 187 -5.50 6.99 -7.94
C ASN A 187 -4.02 6.79 -7.61
N GLY A 188 -3.19 6.53 -8.61
CA GLY A 188 -1.77 6.35 -8.46
C GLY A 188 -1.09 5.87 -9.73
N THR A 189 0.12 5.34 -9.58
CA THR A 189 0.91 4.72 -10.66
C THR A 189 1.57 3.44 -10.17
N ILE A 190 1.74 2.50 -11.09
CA ILE A 190 2.28 1.16 -10.82
C ILE A 190 3.66 1.06 -11.49
N VAL A 191 4.65 0.60 -10.75
CA VAL A 191 6.03 0.44 -11.23
C VAL A 191 6.52 -0.99 -11.04
N PRO A 192 7.47 -1.50 -11.83
CA PRO A 192 8.06 -2.80 -11.59
C PRO A 192 8.74 -2.85 -10.20
N PRO A 193 8.67 -3.99 -9.48
CA PRO A 193 9.42 -4.16 -8.24
C PRO A 193 10.94 -4.23 -8.52
N ARG A 194 11.76 -3.76 -7.59
CA ARG A 194 13.24 -3.72 -7.68
C ARG A 194 13.78 -2.86 -8.81
N ASP A 195 13.01 -1.90 -9.29
CA ASP A 195 13.41 -0.98 -10.36
C ASP A 195 13.51 0.45 -9.81
N VAL A 196 14.74 0.85 -9.49
CA VAL A 196 15.07 2.18 -8.96
C VAL A 196 14.73 3.26 -9.99
N ASP A 197 14.99 3.00 -11.28
CA ASP A 197 14.76 3.99 -12.33
C ASP A 197 13.26 4.24 -12.54
N ALA A 198 12.46 3.18 -12.59
CA ALA A 198 11.00 3.31 -12.69
C ALA A 198 10.42 4.03 -11.45
N LEU A 199 10.90 3.70 -10.25
CA LEU A 199 10.46 4.35 -9.02
C LEU A 199 10.85 5.83 -9.00
N TYR A 200 12.09 6.18 -9.37
CA TYR A 200 12.54 7.56 -9.50
C TYR A 200 11.68 8.35 -10.52
N MET A 201 11.42 7.78 -11.69
CA MET A 201 10.59 8.43 -12.71
C MET A 201 9.15 8.66 -12.25
N ALA A 202 8.57 7.71 -11.53
CA ALA A 202 7.25 7.85 -10.94
C ALA A 202 7.21 8.95 -9.86
N MET A 203 8.20 8.98 -8.98
CA MET A 203 8.33 10.03 -7.96
C MET A 203 8.53 11.41 -8.60
N ARG A 204 9.39 11.51 -9.61
CA ARG A 204 9.62 12.73 -10.37
C ARG A 204 8.34 13.22 -11.05
N ARG A 205 7.56 12.33 -11.65
CA ARG A 205 6.26 12.68 -12.25
C ARG A 205 5.30 13.24 -11.20
N MET A 206 5.26 12.67 -9.99
CA MET A 206 4.42 13.20 -8.90
C MET A 206 4.84 14.62 -8.49
N VAL A 207 6.13 14.97 -8.61
CA VAL A 207 6.63 16.34 -8.35
C VAL A 207 6.29 17.29 -9.50
N GLU A 208 6.63 16.92 -10.74
CA GLU A 208 6.60 17.80 -11.89
C GLU A 208 5.22 17.95 -12.53
N ASP A 209 4.38 16.88 -12.49
CA ASP A 209 3.02 16.89 -13.06
C ASP A 209 1.97 17.05 -11.96
N GLY A 210 1.77 18.29 -11.51
CA GLY A 210 0.75 18.62 -10.51
C GLY A 210 -0.66 18.27 -10.93
N ALA A 211 -0.97 18.30 -12.24
CA ALA A 211 -2.30 17.91 -12.73
C ALA A 211 -2.55 16.40 -12.56
N PHE A 212 -1.54 15.59 -12.87
CA PHE A 212 -1.57 14.15 -12.64
C PHE A 212 -1.72 13.83 -11.15
N ARG A 213 -0.86 14.41 -10.30
CA ARG A 213 -0.91 14.20 -8.84
C ARG A 213 -2.27 14.57 -8.26
N ASN A 214 -2.80 15.74 -8.61
CA ASN A 214 -4.08 16.22 -8.08
C ASN A 214 -5.26 15.35 -8.55
N ARG A 215 -5.24 14.86 -9.79
CA ARG A 215 -6.25 13.90 -10.27
C ARG A 215 -6.20 12.61 -9.47
N CYS A 216 -5.01 12.05 -9.25
CA CYS A 216 -4.86 10.83 -8.46
C CYS A 216 -5.31 11.03 -7.01
N ALA A 217 -4.99 12.18 -6.41
CA ALA A 217 -5.43 12.52 -5.05
C ALA A 217 -6.95 12.64 -4.93
N SER A 218 -7.59 13.33 -5.88
CA SER A 218 -9.05 13.52 -5.85
C SER A 218 -9.84 12.21 -5.97
N ASN A 219 -9.30 11.22 -6.68
CA ASN A 219 -9.95 9.93 -6.85
C ASN A 219 -9.61 8.91 -5.74
N ALA A 220 -8.49 9.12 -5.02
CA ALA A 220 -7.95 8.12 -4.10
C ALA A 220 -8.98 7.66 -3.06
N ARG A 221 -9.59 8.60 -2.34
CA ARG A 221 -10.53 8.27 -1.25
C ARG A 221 -11.81 7.62 -1.75
N GLU A 222 -12.37 8.10 -2.86
CA GLU A 222 -13.63 7.57 -3.41
C GLU A 222 -13.46 6.12 -3.87
N LEU A 223 -12.34 5.81 -4.53
CA LEU A 223 -12.01 4.45 -4.96
C LEU A 223 -11.86 3.51 -3.76
N ILE A 224 -11.20 3.94 -2.70
CA ILE A 224 -11.07 3.14 -1.48
C ILE A 224 -12.43 2.98 -0.79
N ALA A 225 -13.20 4.04 -0.66
CA ALA A 225 -14.52 4.00 -0.02
C ALA A 225 -15.50 3.06 -0.74
N SER A 226 -15.52 3.10 -2.06
CA SER A 226 -16.42 2.27 -2.87
C SER A 226 -16.11 0.77 -2.82
N ARG A 227 -14.86 0.40 -2.50
CA ARG A 227 -14.38 -0.99 -2.61
C ARG A 227 -14.02 -1.63 -1.28
N TYR A 228 -13.50 -0.85 -0.33
CA TYR A 228 -12.86 -1.37 0.87
C TYR A 228 -13.44 -0.79 2.17
N GLU A 229 -14.53 -0.01 2.11
CA GLU A 229 -15.23 0.44 3.30
C GLU A 229 -15.64 -0.78 4.15
N GLN A 230 -15.42 -0.70 5.46
CA GLN A 230 -15.55 -1.85 6.37
C GLN A 230 -16.96 -2.46 6.39
N GLY A 231 -18.01 -1.65 6.28
CA GLY A 231 -19.40 -2.13 6.22
C GLY A 231 -19.67 -2.90 4.93
N PHE A 232 -19.13 -2.44 3.78
CA PHE A 232 -19.21 -3.17 2.52
C PHE A 232 -18.51 -4.53 2.60
N VAL A 233 -17.27 -4.55 3.08
CA VAL A 233 -16.47 -5.79 3.21
C VAL A 233 -17.17 -6.80 4.14
N ARG A 234 -17.71 -6.31 5.26
CA ARG A 234 -18.48 -7.16 6.20
C ARG A 234 -19.75 -7.72 5.58
N ARG A 235 -20.48 -6.95 4.77
CA ARG A 235 -21.66 -7.45 4.04
C ARG A 235 -21.28 -8.58 3.08
N CYS A 236 -20.22 -8.41 2.27
CA CYS A 236 -19.73 -9.47 1.38
C CYS A 236 -19.38 -10.76 2.15
N LEU A 237 -18.76 -10.63 3.32
CA LEU A 237 -18.39 -11.76 4.15
C LEU A 237 -19.65 -12.44 4.76
N TYR A 238 -20.61 -11.65 5.24
CA TYR A 238 -21.86 -12.15 5.81
C TYR A 238 -22.69 -12.90 4.77
N GLU A 239 -22.90 -12.31 3.60
CA GLU A 239 -23.62 -12.94 2.47
C GLU A 239 -22.98 -14.26 2.07
N TYR A 240 -21.66 -14.33 2.07
CA TYR A 240 -20.95 -15.58 1.78
C TYR A 240 -21.16 -16.63 2.86
N TYR A 241 -21.17 -16.27 4.14
CA TYR A 241 -21.48 -17.21 5.21
C TYR A 241 -22.92 -17.73 5.13
N GLU A 242 -23.89 -16.89 4.79
CA GLU A 242 -25.28 -17.33 4.57
C GLU A 242 -25.38 -18.33 3.40
N GLU A 243 -24.66 -18.06 2.28
CA GLU A 243 -24.58 -18.98 1.14
C GLU A 243 -24.03 -20.36 1.56
N VAL A 244 -22.93 -20.38 2.31
CA VAL A 244 -22.27 -21.62 2.76
C VAL A 244 -23.15 -22.39 3.75
N VAL A 245 -23.74 -21.72 4.74
CA VAL A 245 -24.60 -22.35 5.74
C VAL A 245 -25.90 -22.85 5.10
N GLY A 246 -26.50 -22.07 4.21
CA GLY A 246 -27.68 -22.48 3.47
C GLY A 246 -27.44 -23.72 2.59
N ALA A 247 -26.30 -23.80 1.95
CA ALA A 247 -25.90 -24.99 1.17
C ALA A 247 -25.72 -26.25 2.04
N LEU A 248 -25.15 -26.07 3.25
CA LEU A 248 -24.98 -27.18 4.21
C LEU A 248 -26.30 -27.68 4.81
N ALA A 249 -27.30 -26.81 4.91
CA ALA A 249 -28.63 -27.20 5.45
C ALA A 249 -29.48 -27.98 4.41
N LEU A 250 -29.10 -27.95 3.13
CA LEU A 250 -29.79 -28.64 2.03
C LEU A 250 -29.10 -29.94 1.61
N ALA A 251 -27.91 -30.23 2.13
CA ALA A 251 -27.12 -31.44 1.87
C ALA A 251 -27.25 -32.49 2.98
#